data_a306b72740603f53c4ee6e882f2c4bcc
#
_entry.id   a306b72740603f53c4ee6e882f2c4bcc
#
_cell.length_a   1.000
_cell.length_b   1.000
_cell.length_c   1.000
_cell.angle_alpha   90.00
_cell.angle_beta   90.00
_cell.angle_gamma   90.00
#
_symmetry.space_group_name_H-M   'P 1'
#
loop_
_entity.id
_entity.type
_entity.pdbx_description
1 polymer ?
#
loop_
_entity_poly.entity_id
_entity_poly.type
_entity_poly.pdbx_seq_one_letter_code
_entity_poly.pdbx_strand_id
1 'polypeptide(L)'
;GVIAAGGLVPAYTSIVTVRGEILHNHGRDNLLEDGQLLLLDGGAESITGYATDVTRTWPVNGQFSPRQKAAYEAVLAAQHAAIDLCRPGVRYRDVHLAACLELARFLVDEGLVRGSPEDAVARGAHALFFPHGVGHLLGMDVHDLENFGDQAAYAPGRERSTQFGLGYLRLDRDLEPGNVVTIEPGFYVVPAILADEGLTGPLRDILDLDRAAEWSGFCGIRIEDDIHVTEGDPENLTAAIPKTVADVEARVGAAMMPG
;
A
#
# COMPACT_ATOMS: atom_id res chain seq x y z
N GLY A 1 0.72 -18.08 18.40
CA GLY A 1 0.04 -16.79 18.46
C GLY A 1 -1.42 -16.91 18.05
N VAL A 2 -2.08 -15.76 17.76
CA VAL A 2 -3.53 -15.68 17.48
C VAL A 2 -3.93 -16.54 16.26
N ILE A 3 -3.15 -16.50 15.17
CA ILE A 3 -3.39 -17.30 13.96
C ILE A 3 -3.46 -18.79 14.32
N ALA A 4 -2.44 -19.31 15.01
CA ALA A 4 -2.40 -20.72 15.41
C ALA A 4 -3.51 -21.09 16.41
N ALA A 5 -3.91 -20.18 17.30
CA ALA A 5 -5.05 -20.38 18.20
C ALA A 5 -6.38 -20.47 17.46
N GLY A 6 -6.51 -19.86 16.30
CA GLY A 6 -7.64 -19.98 15.39
C GLY A 6 -7.60 -21.26 14.51
N GLY A 7 -6.60 -22.12 14.65
CA GLY A 7 -6.45 -23.32 13.81
C GLY A 7 -5.94 -23.00 12.39
N LEU A 8 -5.35 -21.82 12.22
CA LEU A 8 -4.81 -21.33 10.95
C LEU A 8 -3.27 -21.37 10.96
N VAL A 9 -2.66 -21.25 9.80
CA VAL A 9 -1.21 -21.07 9.67
C VAL A 9 -0.91 -19.67 9.08
N PRO A 10 0.28 -19.10 9.29
CA PRO A 10 0.67 -17.88 8.58
C PRO A 10 0.73 -18.16 7.07
N ALA A 11 0.08 -17.32 6.26
CA ALA A 11 0.11 -17.42 4.81
C ALA A 11 1.51 -17.12 4.24
N TYR A 12 2.25 -16.28 4.95
CA TYR A 12 3.63 -15.91 4.62
C TYR A 12 4.37 -15.42 5.88
N THR A 13 5.67 -15.17 5.72
CA THR A 13 6.47 -14.57 6.80
C THR A 13 6.06 -13.12 6.98
N SER A 14 5.36 -12.84 8.09
CA SER A 14 4.88 -11.48 8.38
C SER A 14 6.02 -10.47 8.47
N ILE A 15 5.77 -9.27 7.96
CA ILE A 15 6.61 -8.10 8.11
C ILE A 15 6.14 -7.34 9.36
N VAL A 16 7.05 -7.04 10.28
CA VAL A 16 6.77 -6.22 11.47
C VAL A 16 7.95 -5.27 11.63
N THR A 17 7.77 -4.00 11.24
CA THR A 17 8.91 -3.10 11.12
C THR A 17 8.55 -1.64 11.42
N VAL A 18 9.51 -0.91 11.97
CA VAL A 18 9.50 0.57 12.04
C VAL A 18 10.17 1.20 10.82
N ARG A 19 10.68 0.38 9.91
CA ARG A 19 11.36 0.76 8.68
C ARG A 19 10.47 0.42 7.48
N GLY A 20 9.24 0.99 7.43
CA GLY A 20 8.26 0.71 6.38
C GLY A 20 8.74 1.05 4.96
N GLU A 21 9.75 1.91 4.83
CA GLU A 21 10.39 2.23 3.55
C GLU A 21 11.22 1.06 2.97
N ILE A 22 11.51 0.05 3.79
CA ILE A 22 12.07 -1.22 3.35
C ILE A 22 10.91 -2.18 3.16
N LEU A 23 10.35 -2.23 1.95
CA LEU A 23 9.05 -2.84 1.64
C LEU A 23 8.89 -4.30 2.11
N HIS A 24 9.97 -5.09 2.11
CA HIS A 24 10.00 -6.49 2.55
C HIS A 24 10.99 -6.69 3.70
N ASN A 25 10.89 -5.88 4.74
CA ASN A 25 11.80 -5.97 5.88
C ASN A 25 11.38 -7.08 6.84
N HIS A 26 12.11 -8.19 6.85
CA HIS A 26 11.91 -9.30 7.78
C HIS A 26 12.80 -9.22 9.04
N GLY A 27 13.61 -8.16 9.19
CA GLY A 27 14.40 -7.90 10.41
C GLY A 27 13.48 -7.60 11.60
N ARG A 28 13.81 -8.16 12.76
CA ARG A 28 12.99 -8.04 14.00
C ARG A 28 13.82 -7.62 15.21
N ASP A 29 14.95 -7.01 14.97
CA ASP A 29 15.95 -6.64 15.97
C ASP A 29 15.90 -5.14 16.34
N ASN A 30 14.99 -4.37 15.73
CA ASN A 30 14.78 -2.97 16.07
C ASN A 30 13.94 -2.83 17.35
N LEU A 31 14.41 -1.97 18.26
CA LEU A 31 13.60 -1.52 19.39
C LEU A 31 12.56 -0.51 18.89
N LEU A 32 11.36 -0.58 19.46
CA LEU A 32 10.31 0.41 19.20
C LEU A 32 10.58 1.66 20.02
N GLU A 33 10.55 2.82 19.37
CA GLU A 33 10.79 4.12 19.99
C GLU A 33 9.56 5.02 19.86
N ASP A 34 9.40 5.92 20.82
CA ASP A 34 8.34 6.93 20.77
C ASP A 34 8.43 7.78 19.50
N GLY A 35 7.29 8.06 18.89
CA GLY A 35 7.19 8.83 17.65
C GLY A 35 7.41 8.03 16.37
N GLN A 36 7.80 6.75 16.44
CA GLN A 36 7.89 5.89 15.26
C GLN A 36 6.53 5.37 14.82
N LEU A 37 6.43 5.01 13.52
CA LEU A 37 5.33 4.22 12.97
C LEU A 37 5.74 2.74 12.96
N LEU A 38 4.84 1.88 13.36
CA LEU A 38 4.99 0.42 13.23
C LEU A 38 4.07 -0.05 12.09
N LEU A 39 4.66 -0.68 11.09
CA LEU A 39 3.96 -1.35 10.01
C LEU A 39 3.96 -2.85 10.28
N LEU A 40 2.76 -3.44 10.27
CA LEU A 40 2.56 -4.88 10.30
C LEU A 40 1.83 -5.30 9.03
N ASP A 41 2.44 -6.23 8.31
CA ASP A 41 1.90 -6.89 7.15
C ASP A 41 1.90 -8.40 7.45
N GLY A 42 0.72 -9.00 7.47
CA GLY A 42 0.56 -10.37 7.90
C GLY A 42 -0.79 -10.96 7.50
N GLY A 43 -0.74 -12.16 7.00
CA GLY A 43 -1.89 -12.93 6.57
C GLY A 43 -1.96 -14.31 7.22
N ALA A 44 -3.11 -14.92 7.10
CA ALA A 44 -3.38 -16.26 7.56
C ALA A 44 -3.88 -17.13 6.40
N GLU A 45 -3.52 -18.39 6.42
CA GLU A 45 -4.03 -19.40 5.49
C GLU A 45 -5.02 -20.31 6.22
N SER A 46 -6.17 -20.52 5.61
CA SER A 46 -7.22 -21.41 6.10
C SER A 46 -6.87 -22.87 5.86
N ILE A 47 -7.57 -23.78 6.54
CA ILE A 47 -7.45 -25.23 6.31
C ILE A 47 -7.86 -25.65 4.89
N THR A 48 -8.54 -24.79 4.14
CA THR A 48 -8.90 -24.98 2.74
C THR A 48 -7.86 -24.45 1.76
N GLY A 49 -6.76 -23.88 2.27
CA GLY A 49 -5.66 -23.36 1.48
C GLY A 49 -5.83 -21.92 1.01
N TYR A 50 -6.94 -21.24 1.34
CA TYR A 50 -7.11 -19.83 0.97
C TYR A 50 -6.38 -18.90 1.93
N ALA A 51 -5.64 -17.95 1.37
CA ALA A 51 -4.85 -16.96 2.07
C ALA A 51 -5.63 -15.64 2.30
N THR A 52 -5.18 -14.89 3.30
CA THR A 52 -5.52 -13.47 3.49
C THR A 52 -4.24 -12.65 3.48
N ASP A 53 -4.35 -11.35 3.15
CA ASP A 53 -3.24 -10.41 3.14
C ASP A 53 -3.68 -9.05 3.68
N VAL A 54 -3.08 -8.60 4.78
CA VAL A 54 -3.50 -7.38 5.46
C VAL A 54 -2.32 -6.62 6.00
N THR A 55 -2.22 -5.35 5.62
CA THR A 55 -1.28 -4.41 6.24
C THR A 55 -2.01 -3.34 7.04
N ARG A 56 -1.48 -3.06 8.22
CA ARG A 56 -1.84 -1.89 9.04
C ARG A 56 -0.58 -1.18 9.52
N THR A 57 -0.67 0.14 9.59
CA THR A 57 0.38 0.99 10.16
C THR A 57 -0.20 1.84 11.29
N TRP A 58 0.52 1.93 12.40
CA TRP A 58 0.10 2.74 13.54
C TRP A 58 1.29 3.35 14.29
N PRO A 59 1.08 4.48 15.01
CA PRO A 59 2.12 5.05 15.84
C PRO A 59 2.41 4.17 17.06
N VAL A 60 3.69 3.96 17.36
CA VAL A 60 4.14 3.16 18.50
C VAL A 60 3.56 3.67 19.82
N ASN A 61 3.45 4.99 19.98
CA ASN A 61 2.90 5.63 21.18
C ASN A 61 1.37 5.79 21.19
N GLY A 62 0.68 5.28 20.16
CA GLY A 62 -0.79 5.32 20.08
C GLY A 62 -1.37 6.62 19.54
N GLN A 63 -0.57 7.61 19.16
CA GLN A 63 -1.05 8.88 18.60
C GLN A 63 -0.24 9.30 17.39
N PHE A 64 -0.91 9.58 16.28
CA PHE A 64 -0.27 10.12 15.09
C PHE A 64 0.19 11.57 15.32
N SER A 65 1.42 11.89 14.98
CA SER A 65 1.83 13.28 14.80
C SER A 65 1.05 13.93 13.65
N PRO A 66 0.94 15.27 13.58
CA PRO A 66 0.22 15.93 12.48
C PRO A 66 0.71 15.50 11.08
N ARG A 67 2.02 15.32 10.89
CA ARG A 67 2.61 14.86 9.62
C ARG A 67 2.26 13.42 9.34
N GLN A 68 2.33 12.53 10.33
CA GLN A 68 1.95 11.12 10.18
C GLN A 68 0.47 10.98 9.85
N LYS A 69 -0.38 11.77 10.52
CA LYS A 69 -1.81 11.79 10.27
C LYS A 69 -2.14 12.20 8.84
N ALA A 70 -1.55 13.30 8.35
CA ALA A 70 -1.76 13.78 6.98
C ALA A 70 -1.38 12.72 5.93
N ALA A 71 -0.20 12.09 6.08
CA ALA A 71 0.23 11.02 5.18
C ALA A 71 -0.65 9.77 5.30
N TYR A 72 -1.07 9.41 6.51
CA TYR A 72 -1.94 8.25 6.73
C TYR A 72 -3.32 8.45 6.09
N GLU A 73 -3.92 9.63 6.26
CA GLU A 73 -5.20 9.98 5.66
C GLU A 73 -5.12 10.00 4.13
N ALA A 74 -3.98 10.43 3.55
CA ALA A 74 -3.75 10.37 2.11
C ALA A 74 -3.67 8.92 1.58
N VAL A 75 -2.97 8.03 2.30
CA VAL A 75 -2.91 6.60 1.95
C VAL A 75 -4.30 5.95 2.09
N LEU A 76 -5.06 6.30 3.13
CA LEU A 76 -6.42 5.80 3.32
C LEU A 76 -7.37 6.30 2.22
N ALA A 77 -7.25 7.56 1.80
CA ALA A 77 -8.02 8.09 0.68
C ALA A 77 -7.67 7.38 -0.63
N ALA A 78 -6.39 7.13 -0.88
CA ALA A 78 -5.92 6.37 -2.03
C ALA A 78 -6.48 4.93 -2.04
N GLN A 79 -6.53 4.28 -0.86
CA GLN A 79 -7.12 2.96 -0.72
C GLN A 79 -8.62 2.98 -1.05
N HIS A 80 -9.37 3.92 -0.50
CA HIS A 80 -10.81 4.03 -0.75
C HIS A 80 -11.09 4.28 -2.24
N ALA A 81 -10.37 5.21 -2.89
CA ALA A 81 -10.53 5.50 -4.31
C ALA A 81 -10.26 4.27 -5.20
N ALA A 82 -9.27 3.44 -4.83
CA ALA A 82 -8.98 2.19 -5.51
C ALA A 82 -10.07 1.13 -5.26
N ILE A 83 -10.53 0.95 -4.03
CA ILE A 83 -11.59 -0.01 -3.67
C ILE A 83 -12.87 0.29 -4.44
N ASP A 84 -13.27 1.56 -4.53
CA ASP A 84 -14.49 1.98 -5.23
C ASP A 84 -14.50 1.59 -6.71
N LEU A 85 -13.34 1.40 -7.31
CA LEU A 85 -13.16 0.94 -8.70
C LEU A 85 -13.03 -0.59 -8.85
N CYS A 86 -13.01 -1.36 -7.77
CA CYS A 86 -12.93 -2.83 -7.85
C CYS A 86 -14.26 -3.43 -8.32
N ARG A 87 -14.63 -3.20 -9.58
CA ARG A 87 -15.90 -3.59 -10.18
C ARG A 87 -15.69 -4.40 -11.45
N PRO A 88 -16.65 -5.25 -11.84
CA PRO A 88 -16.56 -6.03 -13.08
C PRO A 88 -16.29 -5.13 -14.30
N GLY A 89 -15.36 -5.56 -15.14
CA GLY A 89 -14.95 -4.88 -16.36
C GLY A 89 -14.00 -3.70 -16.18
N VAL A 90 -13.71 -3.27 -14.95
CA VAL A 90 -12.70 -2.23 -14.69
C VAL A 90 -11.30 -2.85 -14.82
N ARG A 91 -10.45 -2.18 -15.57
CA ARG A 91 -9.05 -2.59 -15.71
C ARG A 91 -8.29 -2.34 -14.41
N TYR A 92 -7.57 -3.32 -13.88
CA TYR A 92 -6.86 -3.19 -12.60
C TYR A 92 -5.78 -2.10 -12.60
N ARG A 93 -5.22 -1.79 -13.78
CA ARG A 93 -4.35 -0.62 -13.94
C ARG A 93 -5.07 0.69 -13.59
N ASP A 94 -6.36 0.82 -13.90
CA ASP A 94 -7.12 2.04 -13.61
C ASP A 94 -7.41 2.14 -12.11
N VAL A 95 -7.58 1.01 -11.42
CA VAL A 95 -7.64 0.91 -9.95
C VAL A 95 -6.33 1.43 -9.33
N HIS A 96 -5.18 1.01 -9.88
CA HIS A 96 -3.88 1.53 -9.45
C HIS A 96 -3.73 3.03 -9.67
N LEU A 97 -4.11 3.53 -10.85
CA LEU A 97 -3.98 4.94 -11.18
C LEU A 97 -4.88 5.85 -10.32
N ALA A 98 -6.04 5.35 -9.87
CA ALA A 98 -6.88 6.07 -8.92
C ALA A 98 -6.17 6.28 -7.58
N ALA A 99 -5.52 5.24 -7.03
CA ALA A 99 -4.69 5.39 -5.84
C ALA A 99 -3.52 6.37 -6.05
N CYS A 100 -2.85 6.27 -7.21
CA CYS A 100 -1.75 7.17 -7.56
C CYS A 100 -2.19 8.63 -7.61
N LEU A 101 -3.41 8.90 -8.10
CA LEU A 101 -3.94 10.26 -8.20
C LEU A 101 -4.19 10.87 -6.81
N GLU A 102 -4.76 10.12 -5.87
CA GLU A 102 -4.95 10.61 -4.49
C GLU A 102 -3.60 10.88 -3.80
N LEU A 103 -2.63 9.97 -3.95
CA LEU A 103 -1.29 10.21 -3.43
C LEU A 103 -0.60 11.39 -4.10
N ALA A 104 -0.79 11.60 -5.41
CA ALA A 104 -0.25 12.75 -6.12
C ALA A 104 -0.85 14.08 -5.61
N ARG A 105 -2.15 14.12 -5.25
CA ARG A 105 -2.78 15.28 -4.60
C ARG A 105 -2.05 15.63 -3.30
N PHE A 106 -1.84 14.63 -2.45
CA PHE A 106 -1.10 14.81 -1.21
C PHE A 106 0.34 15.32 -1.46
N LEU A 107 1.04 14.78 -2.45
CA LEU A 107 2.40 15.23 -2.79
C LEU A 107 2.43 16.69 -3.25
N VAL A 108 1.42 17.13 -3.98
CA VAL A 108 1.27 18.54 -4.41
C VAL A 108 0.92 19.44 -3.22
N ASP A 109 -0.02 19.03 -2.38
CA ASP A 109 -0.46 19.78 -1.20
C ASP A 109 0.69 19.95 -0.19
N GLU A 110 1.54 18.94 -0.03
CA GLU A 110 2.74 18.98 0.81
C GLU A 110 3.94 19.71 0.17
N GLY A 111 3.81 20.12 -1.09
CA GLY A 111 4.86 20.80 -1.84
C GLY A 111 6.03 19.90 -2.23
N LEU A 112 5.86 18.56 -2.19
CA LEU A 112 6.85 17.60 -2.65
C LEU A 112 6.95 17.56 -4.17
N VAL A 113 5.81 17.80 -4.84
CA VAL A 113 5.69 17.87 -6.29
C VAL A 113 4.95 19.15 -6.67
N ARG A 114 5.41 19.85 -7.70
CA ARG A 114 4.78 21.06 -8.26
C ARG A 114 3.91 20.71 -9.46
N GLY A 115 2.87 21.50 -9.72
CA GLY A 115 1.97 21.34 -10.86
C GLY A 115 0.68 20.63 -10.49
N SER A 116 0.06 19.92 -11.44
CA SER A 116 -1.17 19.19 -11.16
C SER A 116 -0.91 17.75 -10.74
N PRO A 117 -1.80 17.15 -9.93
CA PRO A 117 -1.72 15.73 -9.59
C PRO A 117 -1.73 14.81 -10.83
N GLU A 118 -2.50 15.18 -11.86
CA GLU A 118 -2.59 14.42 -13.10
C GLU A 118 -1.26 14.41 -13.86
N ASP A 119 -0.55 15.57 -13.93
CA ASP A 119 0.79 15.64 -14.53
C ASP A 119 1.80 14.83 -13.73
N ALA A 120 1.73 14.90 -12.39
CA ALA A 120 2.57 14.10 -11.50
C ALA A 120 2.39 12.59 -11.74
N VAL A 121 1.14 12.13 -11.93
CA VAL A 121 0.84 10.72 -12.26
C VAL A 121 1.33 10.36 -13.65
N ALA A 122 1.03 11.18 -14.66
CA ALA A 122 1.42 10.93 -16.04
C ALA A 122 2.94 10.82 -16.22
N ARG A 123 3.70 11.64 -15.49
CA ARG A 123 5.17 11.65 -15.51
C ARG A 123 5.82 10.65 -14.54
N GLY A 124 5.05 10.01 -13.66
CA GLY A 124 5.54 9.03 -12.69
C GLY A 124 6.17 9.63 -11.44
N ALA A 125 5.97 10.91 -11.13
CA ALA A 125 6.54 11.55 -9.94
C ALA A 125 5.99 10.91 -8.64
N HIS A 126 4.73 10.49 -8.63
CA HIS A 126 4.14 9.76 -7.50
C HIS A 126 4.91 8.48 -7.14
N ALA A 127 5.48 7.82 -8.14
CA ALA A 127 6.17 6.54 -7.96
C ALA A 127 7.47 6.67 -7.13
N LEU A 128 8.04 7.87 -7.02
CA LEU A 128 9.17 8.10 -6.11
C LEU A 128 8.80 7.91 -4.63
N PHE A 129 7.49 7.99 -4.32
CA PHE A 129 6.92 7.84 -2.98
C PHE A 129 5.95 6.66 -2.86
N PHE A 130 5.51 6.08 -3.96
CA PHE A 130 4.70 4.87 -4.05
C PHE A 130 5.25 3.97 -5.17
N PRO A 131 6.35 3.22 -4.93
CA PRO A 131 7.11 2.56 -5.98
C PRO A 131 6.59 1.18 -6.40
N HIS A 132 5.46 0.72 -5.90
CA HIS A 132 4.92 -0.62 -6.20
C HIS A 132 3.49 -0.57 -6.76
N GLY A 133 2.96 -1.70 -7.22
CA GLY A 133 1.58 -1.83 -7.65
C GLY A 133 0.59 -1.69 -6.48
N VAL A 134 -0.65 -1.35 -6.78
CA VAL A 134 -1.70 -1.18 -5.76
C VAL A 134 -2.14 -2.50 -5.12
N GLY A 135 -1.68 -3.65 -5.66
CA GLY A 135 -2.03 -4.96 -5.17
C GLY A 135 -1.90 -6.05 -6.22
N HIS A 136 -2.51 -7.20 -5.95
CA HIS A 136 -2.43 -8.43 -6.73
C HIS A 136 -3.70 -9.29 -6.56
N LEU A 137 -3.79 -10.38 -7.32
CA LEU A 137 -4.79 -11.43 -7.05
C LEU A 137 -4.43 -12.16 -5.76
N LEU A 138 -5.47 -12.52 -5.03
CA LEU A 138 -5.39 -13.29 -3.79
C LEU A 138 -6.28 -14.53 -3.89
N GLY A 139 -5.75 -15.68 -3.52
CA GLY A 139 -6.47 -16.94 -3.63
C GLY A 139 -5.88 -18.03 -2.75
N MET A 140 -5.57 -19.18 -3.35
CA MET A 140 -4.84 -20.26 -2.67
C MET A 140 -3.36 -19.91 -2.47
N ASP A 141 -2.82 -19.08 -3.35
CA ASP A 141 -1.53 -18.42 -3.12
C ASP A 141 -1.78 -16.97 -2.72
N VAL A 142 -0.93 -16.41 -1.85
CA VAL A 142 -0.99 -14.99 -1.46
C VAL A 142 -0.84 -14.10 -2.70
N HIS A 143 0.16 -14.39 -3.55
CA HIS A 143 0.30 -13.79 -4.87
C HIS A 143 -0.26 -14.78 -5.90
N ASP A 144 -1.58 -14.83 -6.03
CA ASP A 144 -2.23 -15.84 -6.85
C ASP A 144 -1.90 -15.67 -8.34
N LEU A 145 -1.59 -16.78 -9.00
CA LEU A 145 -1.16 -16.88 -10.40
C LEU A 145 0.16 -16.16 -10.75
N GLU A 146 0.82 -15.50 -9.83
CA GLU A 146 2.05 -14.72 -10.12
C GLU A 146 3.19 -15.59 -10.65
N ASN A 147 3.28 -16.83 -10.18
CA ASN A 147 4.29 -17.80 -10.65
C ASN A 147 4.19 -18.13 -12.16
N PHE A 148 3.05 -17.85 -12.79
CA PHE A 148 2.86 -17.98 -14.24
C PHE A 148 3.30 -16.73 -15.02
N GLY A 149 3.74 -15.68 -14.32
CA GLY A 149 4.22 -14.43 -14.91
C GLY A 149 3.13 -13.63 -15.63
N ASP A 150 3.56 -12.73 -16.51
CA ASP A 150 2.66 -11.79 -17.19
C ASP A 150 1.59 -12.48 -18.05
N GLN A 151 1.82 -13.71 -18.50
CA GLN A 151 0.81 -14.45 -19.26
C GLN A 151 -0.48 -14.74 -18.47
N ALA A 152 -0.36 -14.89 -17.15
CA ALA A 152 -1.53 -15.03 -16.27
C ALA A 152 -1.99 -13.69 -15.69
N ALA A 153 -1.05 -12.83 -15.33
CA ALA A 153 -1.33 -11.56 -14.66
C ALA A 153 -1.84 -10.45 -15.59
N TYR A 154 -1.50 -10.52 -16.90
CA TYR A 154 -1.86 -9.51 -17.89
C TYR A 154 -2.83 -10.08 -18.90
N ALA A 155 -3.84 -9.31 -19.29
CA ALA A 155 -4.74 -9.73 -20.36
C ALA A 155 -4.01 -9.82 -21.71
N PRO A 156 -4.44 -10.68 -22.65
CA PRO A 156 -3.82 -10.80 -23.96
C PRO A 156 -3.65 -9.45 -24.65
N GLY A 157 -2.45 -9.18 -25.15
CA GLY A 157 -2.09 -7.93 -25.82
C GLY A 157 -1.74 -6.77 -24.90
N ARG A 158 -1.76 -6.96 -23.57
CA ARG A 158 -1.25 -5.98 -22.61
C ARG A 158 0.19 -6.33 -22.25
N GLU A 159 1.02 -5.30 -22.15
CA GLU A 159 2.43 -5.43 -21.81
C GLU A 159 2.74 -4.65 -20.52
N ARG A 160 3.74 -5.14 -19.79
CA ARG A 160 4.25 -4.49 -18.60
C ARG A 160 4.85 -3.12 -18.96
N SER A 161 4.47 -2.10 -18.21
CA SER A 161 5.02 -0.75 -18.39
C SER A 161 6.52 -0.73 -18.07
N THR A 162 7.26 0.11 -18.79
CA THR A 162 8.67 0.41 -18.47
C THR A 162 8.81 1.61 -17.53
N GLN A 163 7.72 2.32 -17.22
CA GLN A 163 7.71 3.43 -16.28
C GLN A 163 7.97 2.93 -14.86
N PHE A 164 8.88 3.57 -14.14
CA PHE A 164 9.13 3.28 -12.73
C PHE A 164 7.82 3.37 -11.91
N GLY A 165 7.64 2.48 -10.95
CA GLY A 165 6.39 2.31 -10.21
C GLY A 165 5.38 1.45 -10.98
N LEU A 166 4.87 1.94 -12.10
CA LEU A 166 3.89 1.22 -12.91
C LEU A 166 4.42 -0.10 -13.50
N GLY A 167 5.73 -0.20 -13.71
CA GLY A 167 6.40 -1.44 -14.11
C GLY A 167 6.32 -2.55 -13.06
N TYR A 168 6.03 -2.22 -11.81
CA TYR A 168 5.85 -3.18 -10.72
C TYR A 168 4.39 -3.57 -10.47
N LEU A 169 3.46 -3.09 -11.30
CA LEU A 169 2.07 -3.53 -11.22
C LEU A 169 1.99 -5.05 -11.50
N ARG A 170 1.45 -5.81 -10.54
CA ARG A 170 1.43 -7.28 -10.61
C ARG A 170 0.27 -7.82 -11.45
N LEU A 171 -0.81 -7.05 -11.60
CA LEU A 171 -2.03 -7.42 -12.31
C LEU A 171 -2.44 -6.32 -13.31
N ASP A 172 -2.71 -6.69 -14.56
CA ASP A 172 -3.29 -5.81 -15.58
C ASP A 172 -4.33 -6.56 -16.43
N ARG A 173 -5.40 -6.99 -15.76
CA ARG A 173 -6.59 -7.61 -16.36
C ARG A 173 -7.80 -6.75 -16.07
N ASP A 174 -8.89 -6.96 -16.80
CA ASP A 174 -10.19 -6.47 -16.41
C ASP A 174 -10.70 -7.36 -15.28
N LEU A 175 -11.20 -6.74 -14.21
CA LEU A 175 -11.73 -7.46 -13.07
C LEU A 175 -13.01 -8.21 -13.44
N GLU A 176 -13.17 -9.39 -12.89
CA GLU A 176 -14.33 -10.26 -13.09
C GLU A 176 -14.99 -10.56 -11.73
N PRO A 177 -16.32 -10.78 -11.69
CA PRO A 177 -16.99 -11.23 -10.48
C PRO A 177 -16.33 -12.51 -9.96
N GLY A 178 -16.10 -12.57 -8.65
CA GLY A 178 -15.39 -13.66 -8.00
C GLY A 178 -13.89 -13.48 -7.87
N ASN A 179 -13.29 -12.47 -8.52
CA ASN A 179 -11.90 -12.12 -8.20
C ASN A 179 -11.81 -11.62 -6.77
N VAL A 180 -10.74 -12.02 -6.09
CA VAL A 180 -10.29 -11.38 -4.84
C VAL A 180 -8.95 -10.73 -5.12
N VAL A 181 -8.82 -9.47 -4.76
CA VAL A 181 -7.61 -8.68 -4.96
C VAL A 181 -7.22 -7.97 -3.66
N THR A 182 -5.93 -7.77 -3.44
CA THR A 182 -5.47 -6.85 -2.41
C THR A 182 -5.55 -5.41 -2.92
N ILE A 183 -5.79 -4.46 -2.02
CA ILE A 183 -5.66 -3.03 -2.27
C ILE A 183 -4.79 -2.44 -1.17
N GLU A 184 -3.53 -2.18 -1.51
CA GLU A 184 -2.43 -1.92 -0.58
C GLU A 184 -1.61 -0.65 -0.91
N PRO A 185 -2.22 0.51 -1.21
CA PRO A 185 -1.44 1.70 -1.47
C PRO A 185 -0.56 2.07 -0.28
N GLY A 186 0.56 2.75 -0.54
CA GLY A 186 1.45 3.20 0.50
C GLY A 186 2.14 4.50 0.14
N PHE A 187 2.67 5.16 1.15
CA PHE A 187 3.53 6.33 1.03
C PHE A 187 4.84 6.05 1.77
N TYR A 188 5.96 6.20 1.06
CA TYR A 188 7.28 5.87 1.57
C TYR A 188 8.28 6.97 1.23
N VAL A 189 9.22 7.21 2.14
CA VAL A 189 10.37 8.10 1.88
C VAL A 189 11.62 7.22 1.84
N VAL A 190 11.96 6.78 0.63
CA VAL A 190 13.09 5.87 0.39
C VAL A 190 14.31 6.67 -0.04
N PRO A 191 15.35 6.82 0.80
CA PRO A 191 16.50 7.65 0.46
C PRO A 191 17.21 7.24 -0.82
N ALA A 192 17.29 5.95 -1.11
CA ALA A 192 17.92 5.42 -2.31
C ALA A 192 17.19 5.83 -3.60
N ILE A 193 15.84 5.86 -3.57
CA ILE A 193 15.03 6.31 -4.73
C ILE A 193 15.23 7.81 -4.95
N LEU A 194 15.17 8.61 -3.88
CA LEU A 194 15.32 10.06 -3.97
C LEU A 194 16.74 10.50 -4.35
N ALA A 195 17.75 9.66 -4.10
CA ALA A 195 19.14 9.90 -4.50
C ALA A 195 19.46 9.40 -5.92
N ASP A 196 18.58 8.64 -6.56
CA ASP A 196 18.80 8.11 -7.89
C ASP A 196 18.51 9.20 -8.94
N GLU A 197 19.58 9.72 -9.55
CA GLU A 197 19.46 10.74 -10.59
C GLU A 197 18.79 10.23 -11.88
N GLY A 198 18.81 8.93 -12.14
CA GLY A 198 18.09 8.33 -13.25
C GLY A 198 16.57 8.45 -13.08
N LEU A 199 16.08 8.38 -11.84
CA LEU A 199 14.68 8.52 -11.49
C LEU A 199 14.26 9.98 -11.26
N THR A 200 15.05 10.74 -10.52
CA THR A 200 14.72 12.12 -10.13
C THR A 200 15.07 13.14 -11.20
N GLY A 201 16.10 12.90 -12.00
CA GLY A 201 16.58 13.81 -13.03
C GLY A 201 15.51 14.25 -14.04
N PRO A 202 14.71 13.33 -14.62
CA PRO A 202 13.62 13.67 -15.53
C PRO A 202 12.47 14.47 -14.91
N LEU A 203 12.42 14.55 -13.58
CA LEU A 203 11.35 15.18 -12.79
C LEU A 203 11.79 16.45 -12.06
N ARG A 204 13.04 16.90 -12.26
CA ARG A 204 13.63 18.05 -11.52
C ARG A 204 12.85 19.37 -11.62
N ASP A 205 12.09 19.56 -12.67
CA ASP A 205 11.26 20.74 -12.88
C ASP A 205 9.99 20.74 -12.00
N ILE A 206 9.51 19.57 -11.60
CA ILE A 206 8.32 19.41 -10.76
C ILE A 206 8.63 18.85 -9.36
N LEU A 207 9.71 18.11 -9.16
CA LEU A 207 10.10 17.53 -7.88
C LEU A 207 10.86 18.54 -7.02
N ASP A 208 10.47 18.67 -5.76
CA ASP A 208 11.17 19.49 -4.76
C ASP A 208 11.98 18.58 -3.83
N LEU A 209 13.26 18.38 -4.16
CA LEU A 209 14.14 17.52 -3.37
C LEU A 209 14.49 18.10 -2.01
N ASP A 210 14.55 19.44 -1.87
CA ASP A 210 14.78 20.08 -0.58
C ASP A 210 13.60 19.82 0.36
N ARG A 211 12.37 19.96 -0.16
CA ARG A 211 11.17 19.62 0.58
C ARG A 211 11.10 18.11 0.90
N ALA A 212 11.48 17.25 -0.03
CA ALA A 212 11.55 15.80 0.21
C ALA A 212 12.58 15.43 1.30
N ALA A 213 13.68 16.15 1.39
CA ALA A 213 14.68 15.95 2.45
C ALA A 213 14.14 16.22 3.85
N GLU A 214 13.16 17.12 4.01
CA GLU A 214 12.48 17.38 5.29
C GLU A 214 11.63 16.18 5.77
N TRP A 215 11.32 15.25 4.89
CA TRP A 215 10.62 13.99 5.18
C TRP A 215 11.58 12.84 5.49
N SER A 216 12.89 13.11 5.53
CA SER A 216 13.89 12.08 5.88
C SER A 216 13.56 11.46 7.23
N GLY A 217 13.60 10.13 7.31
CA GLY A 217 13.27 9.38 8.52
C GLY A 217 11.76 9.21 8.79
N PHE A 218 10.90 9.67 7.89
CA PHE A 218 9.45 9.38 7.97
C PHE A 218 9.15 7.89 7.90
N CYS A 219 10.00 7.12 7.19
CA CYS A 219 9.84 5.70 6.89
C CYS A 219 8.69 5.44 5.91
N GLY A 220 7.63 4.76 6.33
CA GLY A 220 6.55 4.44 5.39
C GLY A 220 5.23 4.04 6.05
N ILE A 221 4.17 4.16 5.28
CA ILE A 221 2.80 3.75 5.64
C ILE A 221 2.27 2.87 4.50
N ARG A 222 1.64 1.74 4.84
CA ARG A 222 0.78 0.94 3.96
C ARG A 222 -0.51 0.60 4.69
N ILE A 223 -1.62 0.63 3.96
CA ILE A 223 -2.94 0.18 4.43
C ILE A 223 -3.47 -0.77 3.37
N GLU A 224 -3.76 -2.00 3.74
CA GLU A 224 -4.13 -3.07 2.83
C GLU A 224 -5.37 -3.81 3.30
N ASP A 225 -6.27 -4.06 2.37
CA ASP A 225 -7.47 -4.88 2.55
C ASP A 225 -7.64 -5.87 1.39
N ASP A 226 -8.32 -6.98 1.70
CA ASP A 226 -8.75 -7.99 0.72
C ASP A 226 -10.14 -7.61 0.19
N ILE A 227 -10.24 -7.45 -1.14
CA ILE A 227 -11.45 -6.97 -1.81
C ILE A 227 -11.99 -8.04 -2.76
N HIS A 228 -13.23 -8.46 -2.50
CA HIS A 228 -13.97 -9.34 -3.38
C HIS A 228 -14.74 -8.51 -4.43
N VAL A 229 -14.49 -8.78 -5.70
CA VAL A 229 -15.21 -8.20 -6.82
C VAL A 229 -16.53 -8.93 -6.98
N THR A 230 -17.64 -8.28 -6.62
CA THR A 230 -18.99 -8.83 -6.76
C THR A 230 -19.63 -8.40 -8.08
N GLU A 231 -20.83 -8.87 -8.39
CA GLU A 231 -21.63 -8.35 -9.52
C GLU A 231 -22.08 -6.88 -9.33
N GLY A 232 -22.00 -6.36 -8.11
CA GLY A 232 -22.40 -5.00 -7.72
C GLY A 232 -21.25 -4.19 -7.13
N ASP A 233 -21.46 -3.71 -5.91
CA ASP A 233 -20.42 -2.98 -5.17
C ASP A 233 -19.33 -3.95 -4.66
N PRO A 234 -18.07 -3.52 -4.60
CA PRO A 234 -16.99 -4.34 -4.06
C PRO A 234 -17.25 -4.66 -2.58
N GLU A 235 -16.93 -5.88 -2.17
CA GLU A 235 -17.02 -6.32 -0.79
C GLU A 235 -15.63 -6.33 -0.15
N ASN A 236 -15.46 -5.53 0.90
CA ASN A 236 -14.23 -5.55 1.68
C ASN A 236 -14.30 -6.68 2.73
N LEU A 237 -13.56 -7.76 2.50
CA LEU A 237 -13.53 -8.95 3.36
C LEU A 237 -12.85 -8.68 4.71
N THR A 238 -12.03 -7.63 4.80
CA THR A 238 -11.25 -7.24 5.99
C THR A 238 -11.78 -5.96 6.65
N ALA A 239 -13.01 -5.52 6.30
CA ALA A 239 -13.63 -4.30 6.78
C ALA A 239 -13.72 -4.17 8.32
N ALA A 240 -13.72 -5.31 9.04
CA ALA A 240 -13.77 -5.32 10.50
C ALA A 240 -12.47 -4.89 11.18
N ILE A 241 -11.35 -4.80 10.43
CA ILE A 241 -10.05 -4.42 10.98
C ILE A 241 -9.93 -2.89 10.96
N PRO A 242 -9.76 -2.24 12.14
CA PRO A 242 -9.68 -0.78 12.23
C PRO A 242 -8.64 -0.18 11.28
N LYS A 243 -9.01 0.91 10.59
CA LYS A 243 -8.11 1.62 9.68
C LYS A 243 -8.34 3.14 9.61
N THR A 244 -9.37 3.70 10.25
CA THR A 244 -9.44 5.16 10.38
C THR A 244 -8.46 5.63 11.44
N VAL A 245 -7.96 6.86 11.34
CA VAL A 245 -7.06 7.45 12.35
C VAL A 245 -7.66 7.29 13.75
N ALA A 246 -8.94 7.65 13.91
CA ALA A 246 -9.63 7.60 15.20
C ALA A 246 -9.71 6.16 15.76
N ASP A 247 -10.04 5.19 14.92
CA ASP A 247 -10.15 3.79 15.35
C ASP A 247 -8.78 3.19 15.72
N VAL A 248 -7.75 3.53 14.93
CA VAL A 248 -6.37 3.08 15.19
C VAL A 248 -5.85 3.65 16.50
N GLU A 249 -5.99 4.97 16.71
CA GLU A 249 -5.57 5.62 17.95
C GLU A 249 -6.33 5.07 19.17
N ALA A 250 -7.65 4.87 19.05
CA ALA A 250 -8.45 4.28 20.12
C ALA A 250 -8.00 2.85 20.45
N ARG A 251 -7.69 2.05 19.43
CA ARG A 251 -7.28 0.64 19.60
C ARG A 251 -5.90 0.52 20.23
N VAL A 252 -4.93 1.27 19.72
CA VAL A 252 -3.54 1.25 20.24
C VAL A 252 -3.47 1.90 21.59
N GLY A 253 -4.14 3.04 21.81
CA GLY A 253 -4.20 3.74 23.09
C GLY A 253 -4.81 2.87 24.20
N ALA A 254 -5.87 2.11 23.90
CA ALA A 254 -6.46 1.19 24.87
C ALA A 254 -5.50 0.07 25.31
N ALA A 255 -4.62 -0.39 24.41
CA ALA A 255 -3.63 -1.41 24.73
C ALA A 255 -2.46 -0.87 25.57
N MET A 256 -2.24 0.43 25.59
CA MET A 256 -1.18 1.09 26.37
C MET A 256 -1.61 1.55 27.77
N MET A 257 -2.91 1.46 28.09
CA MET A 257 -3.39 1.79 29.43
C MET A 257 -2.98 0.69 30.41
N PRO A 258 -2.28 1.02 31.52
CA PRO A 258 -2.00 0.01 32.55
C PRO A 258 -3.31 -0.52 33.12
N GLY A 259 -3.47 -1.84 33.12
CA GLY A 259 -4.61 -2.54 33.73
C GLY A 259 -4.55 -2.50 35.24
#